data_3eeca852b89d1526dd879c664e1a8eaa
#
_entry.id   3eeca852b89d1526dd879c664e1a8eaa
#
_cell.length_a   1.000
_cell.length_b   1.000
_cell.length_c   1.000
_cell.angle_alpha   90.00
_cell.angle_beta   90.00
_cell.angle_gamma   90.00
#
_symmetry.space_group_name_H-M   'P 1'
#
loop_
_entity.id
_entity.type
_entity.pdbx_description
1 polymer ?
#
loop_
_entity_poly.entity_id
_entity_poly.type
_entity_poly.pdbx_seq_one_letter_code
_entity_poly.pdbx_strand_id
1 'polypeptide(L)'
;MNYLKGKKCMVWSFMGNARMYEALRDYGDRLDTVGIFTFEVDITGTITETGTSISSMMPYINKWPHIKWLLTIMNHGTASIFTALRNNTAGAKDKFLNEIIRIMDKYPWCSGVDIDLERGGGFENRNAANQLFKDIYERVKNYDSTKLVNICLPGMTSVEGSVGGENWCV
;
A
#
# COMPACT_ATOMS: atom_id res chain seq x y z
N MET A 1 2.22 32.51 0.11
CA MET A 1 1.22 31.90 -0.79
C MET A 1 0.83 30.54 -0.25
N ASN A 2 -0.45 30.35 0.06
CA ASN A 2 -0.88 29.11 0.74
C ASN A 2 -1.39 28.10 -0.31
N TYR A 3 -0.44 27.52 -1.09
CA TYR A 3 -0.75 26.59 -2.19
C TYR A 3 -1.39 25.27 -1.74
N LEU A 4 -1.39 24.97 -0.44
CA LEU A 4 -1.85 23.69 0.09
C LEU A 4 -3.19 23.78 0.85
N LYS A 5 -3.84 24.95 0.88
CA LYS A 5 -5.11 25.08 1.62
C LYS A 5 -6.16 24.14 1.05
N GLY A 6 -6.54 23.14 1.86
CA GLY A 6 -7.55 22.13 1.49
C GLY A 6 -7.02 20.93 0.67
N LYS A 7 -5.72 20.86 0.37
CA LYS A 7 -5.12 19.68 -0.29
C LYS A 7 -4.58 18.73 0.75
N LYS A 8 -4.71 17.44 0.48
CA LYS A 8 -4.13 16.35 1.28
C LYS A 8 -2.74 16.01 0.75
N CYS A 9 -1.79 15.79 1.68
CA CYS A 9 -0.42 15.41 1.36
C CYS A 9 -0.18 13.96 1.82
N MET A 10 0.08 13.07 0.86
CA MET A 10 0.52 11.71 1.12
C MET A 10 1.96 11.53 0.66
N VAL A 11 2.77 10.86 1.47
CA VAL A 11 4.15 10.49 1.15
C VAL A 11 4.40 9.04 1.51
N TRP A 12 5.44 8.44 0.91
CA TRP A 12 5.93 7.11 1.25
C TRP A 12 7.27 7.19 1.97
N SER A 13 7.41 6.42 3.02
CA SER A 13 8.64 6.32 3.78
C SER A 13 9.37 5.02 3.44
N PHE A 14 10.55 5.15 2.83
CA PHE A 14 11.46 4.02 2.67
C PHE A 14 12.28 3.85 3.95
N MET A 15 12.12 2.70 4.59
CA MET A 15 12.80 2.36 5.82
C MET A 15 14.34 2.40 5.65
N GLY A 16 15.04 2.98 6.63
CA GLY A 16 16.51 3.10 6.59
C GLY A 16 17.05 4.32 5.85
N ASN A 17 16.20 5.18 5.28
CA ASN A 17 16.65 6.42 4.65
C ASN A 17 16.73 7.56 5.68
N ALA A 18 17.94 8.03 6.00
CA ALA A 18 18.17 9.11 6.97
C ALA A 18 17.38 10.39 6.62
N ARG A 19 17.31 10.75 5.33
CA ARG A 19 16.58 11.95 4.87
C ARG A 19 15.07 11.85 5.13
N MET A 20 14.52 10.62 5.10
CA MET A 20 13.12 10.41 5.44
C MET A 20 12.84 10.75 6.91
N TYR A 21 13.71 10.30 7.82
CA TYR A 21 13.57 10.61 9.25
C TYR A 21 13.70 12.11 9.52
N GLU A 22 14.63 12.80 8.83
CA GLU A 22 14.75 14.25 8.87
C GLU A 22 13.47 14.94 8.36
N ALA A 23 12.93 14.50 7.23
CA ALA A 23 11.71 15.06 6.67
C ALA A 23 10.49 14.86 7.61
N LEU A 24 10.34 13.68 8.20
CA LEU A 24 9.30 13.42 9.20
C LEU A 24 9.47 14.28 10.45
N ARG A 25 10.72 14.48 10.90
CA ARG A 25 11.03 15.34 12.04
C ARG A 25 10.63 16.80 11.79
N ASP A 26 10.97 17.32 10.59
CA ASP A 26 10.94 18.74 10.28
C ASP A 26 9.62 19.18 9.62
N TYR A 27 8.92 18.26 8.95
CA TYR A 27 7.71 18.57 8.15
C TYR A 27 6.51 17.67 8.47
N GLY A 28 6.58 16.83 9.50
CA GLY A 28 5.48 15.93 9.85
C GLY A 28 4.17 16.65 10.16
N ASP A 29 4.22 17.90 10.62
CA ASP A 29 3.07 18.76 10.85
C ASP A 29 2.26 19.10 9.58
N ARG A 30 2.84 18.88 8.40
CA ARG A 30 2.24 19.17 7.09
C ARG A 30 1.75 17.94 6.33
N LEU A 31 1.98 16.77 6.88
CA LEU A 31 1.61 15.50 6.26
C LEU A 31 0.24 15.03 6.77
N ASP A 32 -0.59 14.53 5.86
CA ASP A 32 -1.89 13.92 6.20
C ASP A 32 -1.79 12.39 6.27
N THR A 33 -1.00 11.80 5.38
CA THR A 33 -0.88 10.35 5.25
C THR A 33 0.56 9.94 4.96
N VAL A 34 1.01 8.87 5.59
CA VAL A 34 2.33 8.27 5.34
C VAL A 34 2.17 6.76 5.12
N GLY A 35 2.56 6.28 3.95
CA GLY A 35 2.72 4.85 3.67
C GLY A 35 4.08 4.38 4.17
N ILE A 36 4.11 3.34 5.01
CA ILE A 36 5.35 2.77 5.54
C ILE A 36 5.74 1.56 4.69
N PHE A 37 6.75 1.71 3.85
CA PHE A 37 7.28 0.66 2.97
C PHE A 37 8.07 -0.37 3.78
N THR A 38 7.40 -1.42 4.23
CA THR A 38 8.04 -2.43 5.07
C THR A 38 7.54 -3.86 4.88
N PHE A 39 6.46 -4.06 4.11
CA PHE A 39 5.89 -5.38 3.91
C PHE A 39 6.02 -5.83 2.46
N GLU A 40 6.37 -7.09 2.29
CA GLU A 40 6.43 -7.76 0.99
C GLU A 40 5.47 -8.95 0.97
N VAL A 41 4.76 -9.11 -0.13
CA VAL A 41 3.95 -10.30 -0.39
C VAL A 41 4.69 -11.23 -1.35
N ASP A 42 4.67 -12.51 -1.07
CA ASP A 42 5.21 -13.55 -1.94
C ASP A 42 4.13 -14.19 -2.83
N ILE A 43 4.56 -15.10 -3.71
CA ILE A 43 3.69 -15.79 -4.66
C ILE A 43 2.63 -16.67 -3.98
N THR A 44 2.80 -17.02 -2.71
CA THR A 44 1.84 -17.81 -1.92
C THR A 44 0.83 -16.94 -1.17
N GLY A 45 0.96 -15.62 -1.27
CA GLY A 45 0.15 -14.66 -0.52
C GLY A 45 0.61 -14.43 0.92
N THR A 46 1.80 -14.92 1.31
CA THR A 46 2.38 -14.64 2.63
C THR A 46 2.92 -13.22 2.66
N ILE A 47 2.63 -12.48 3.74
CA ILE A 47 3.21 -11.15 3.97
C ILE A 47 4.34 -11.25 4.98
N THR A 48 5.52 -10.77 4.58
CA THR A 48 6.72 -10.72 5.41
C THR A 48 7.11 -9.27 5.67
N GLU A 49 7.50 -8.96 6.91
CA GLU A 49 8.10 -7.67 7.27
C GLU A 49 9.56 -7.68 6.81
N THR A 50 9.91 -6.74 5.93
CA THR A 50 11.25 -6.65 5.32
C THR A 50 11.93 -5.35 5.72
N GLY A 51 13.26 -5.32 5.60
CA GLY A 51 14.03 -4.11 5.85
C GLY A 51 14.10 -3.68 7.32
N THR A 52 14.06 -2.38 7.54
CA THR A 52 14.16 -1.80 8.87
C THR A 52 12.89 -2.02 9.67
N SER A 53 13.02 -2.44 10.91
CA SER A 53 11.88 -2.69 11.80
C SER A 53 10.96 -1.46 11.95
N ILE A 54 9.66 -1.67 11.95
CA ILE A 54 8.63 -0.65 12.26
C ILE A 54 8.93 0.07 13.60
N SER A 55 9.61 -0.58 14.52
CA SER A 55 9.98 0.04 15.81
C SER A 55 10.75 1.36 15.65
N SER A 56 11.53 1.52 14.59
CA SER A 56 12.24 2.77 14.29
C SER A 56 11.30 3.91 13.86
N MET A 57 10.07 3.60 13.43
CA MET A 57 9.05 4.61 13.08
C MET A 57 8.22 5.06 14.29
N MET A 58 8.20 4.29 15.37
CA MET A 58 7.36 4.58 16.55
C MET A 58 7.55 5.98 17.14
N PRO A 59 8.77 6.55 17.23
CA PRO A 59 8.93 7.93 17.72
C PRO A 59 8.18 8.96 16.87
N TYR A 60 8.08 8.76 15.55
CA TYR A 60 7.38 9.66 14.64
C TYR A 60 5.88 9.41 14.66
N ILE A 61 5.45 8.17 14.75
CA ILE A 61 4.04 7.78 14.91
C ILE A 61 3.46 8.43 16.17
N ASN A 62 4.18 8.36 17.28
CA ASN A 62 3.76 8.98 18.54
C ASN A 62 3.82 10.52 18.50
N LYS A 63 4.80 11.09 17.79
CA LYS A 63 4.94 12.54 17.66
C LYS A 63 3.84 13.17 16.81
N TRP A 64 3.35 12.46 15.79
CA TRP A 64 2.41 12.96 14.81
C TRP A 64 1.12 12.15 14.75
N PRO A 65 0.26 12.19 15.80
CA PRO A 65 -0.96 11.37 15.88
C PRO A 65 -2.04 11.77 14.88
N HIS A 66 -1.93 12.94 14.24
CA HIS A 66 -2.85 13.36 13.18
C HIS A 66 -2.58 12.68 11.83
N ILE A 67 -1.36 12.16 11.61
CA ILE A 67 -1.00 11.48 10.38
C ILE A 67 -1.72 10.13 10.31
N LYS A 68 -2.28 9.82 9.14
CA LYS A 68 -2.79 8.50 8.81
C LYS A 68 -1.63 7.60 8.37
N TRP A 69 -1.20 6.73 9.27
CA TRP A 69 -0.09 5.80 9.01
C TRP A 69 -0.63 4.54 8.37
N LEU A 70 -0.23 4.28 7.12
CA LEU A 70 -0.63 3.09 6.37
C LEU A 70 0.53 2.10 6.29
N LEU A 71 0.21 0.81 6.35
CA LEU A 71 1.16 -0.27 6.14
C LEU A 71 1.23 -0.57 4.64
N THR A 72 2.34 -0.21 3.99
CA THR A 72 2.50 -0.46 2.55
C THR A 72 2.95 -1.89 2.30
N ILE A 73 2.22 -2.59 1.44
CA ILE A 73 2.46 -3.98 1.03
C ILE A 73 2.79 -3.98 -0.45
N MET A 74 3.96 -4.47 -0.81
CA MET A 74 4.49 -4.44 -2.17
C MET A 74 4.83 -5.84 -2.69
N ASN A 75 4.91 -5.97 -4.02
CA ASN A 75 5.38 -7.19 -4.70
C ASN A 75 6.68 -6.98 -5.47
N HIS A 76 7.39 -5.87 -5.25
CA HIS A 76 8.60 -5.46 -5.98
C HIS A 76 8.48 -5.53 -7.50
N GLY A 77 7.31 -5.22 -8.05
CA GLY A 77 7.08 -5.28 -9.48
C GLY A 77 7.16 -6.70 -10.06
N THR A 78 6.92 -7.74 -9.26
CA THR A 78 6.99 -9.14 -9.72
C THR A 78 5.64 -9.58 -10.27
N ALA A 79 5.52 -9.64 -11.60
CA ALA A 79 4.27 -9.96 -12.30
C ALA A 79 3.67 -11.32 -11.91
N SER A 80 4.50 -12.34 -11.64
CA SER A 80 4.02 -13.66 -11.22
C SER A 80 3.30 -13.63 -9.86
N ILE A 81 3.74 -12.80 -8.93
CA ILE A 81 3.08 -12.62 -7.62
C ILE A 81 1.70 -12.00 -7.84
N PHE A 82 1.62 -10.89 -8.57
CA PHE A 82 0.33 -10.27 -8.88
C PHE A 82 -0.62 -11.26 -9.57
N THR A 83 -0.11 -12.03 -10.54
CA THR A 83 -0.89 -13.04 -11.25
C THR A 83 -1.41 -14.14 -10.32
N ALA A 84 -0.59 -14.62 -9.38
CA ALA A 84 -1.00 -15.64 -8.41
C ALA A 84 -2.11 -15.12 -7.48
N LEU A 85 -1.97 -13.90 -6.96
CA LEU A 85 -2.98 -13.25 -6.12
C LEU A 85 -4.28 -13.03 -6.89
N ARG A 86 -4.21 -12.43 -8.08
CA ARG A 86 -5.38 -12.14 -8.92
C ARG A 86 -6.18 -13.38 -9.27
N ASN A 87 -5.49 -14.48 -9.61
CA ASN A 87 -6.10 -15.73 -10.02
C ASN A 87 -6.40 -16.67 -8.85
N ASN A 88 -6.09 -16.27 -7.63
CA ASN A 88 -6.16 -17.11 -6.42
C ASN A 88 -5.44 -18.45 -6.57
N THR A 89 -4.28 -18.45 -7.22
CA THR A 89 -3.50 -19.67 -7.49
C THR A 89 -3.15 -20.36 -6.18
N ALA A 90 -3.55 -21.62 -6.02
CA ALA A 90 -3.36 -22.41 -4.80
C ALA A 90 -3.81 -21.69 -3.49
N GLY A 91 -4.83 -20.81 -3.57
CA GLY A 91 -5.34 -20.10 -2.41
C GLY A 91 -4.52 -18.85 -2.02
N ALA A 92 -3.63 -18.37 -2.89
CA ALA A 92 -2.74 -17.25 -2.59
C ALA A 92 -3.50 -15.96 -2.23
N LYS A 93 -4.61 -15.65 -2.94
CA LYS A 93 -5.43 -14.49 -2.61
C LYS A 93 -6.06 -14.62 -1.23
N ASP A 94 -6.66 -15.75 -0.94
CA ASP A 94 -7.33 -15.98 0.35
C ASP A 94 -6.34 -15.85 1.51
N LYS A 95 -5.14 -16.39 1.33
CA LYS A 95 -4.06 -16.24 2.29
C LYS A 95 -3.63 -14.77 2.43
N PHE A 96 -3.43 -14.07 1.33
CA PHE A 96 -3.06 -12.66 1.31
C PHE A 96 -4.07 -11.78 2.06
N LEU A 97 -5.37 -11.99 1.83
CA LEU A 97 -6.43 -11.27 2.53
C LEU A 97 -6.39 -11.52 4.06
N ASN A 98 -6.08 -12.74 4.48
CA ASN A 98 -5.92 -13.06 5.91
C ASN A 98 -4.64 -12.45 6.50
N GLU A 99 -3.55 -12.44 5.74
CA GLU A 99 -2.29 -11.82 6.15
C GLU A 99 -2.42 -10.28 6.32
N ILE A 100 -3.21 -9.60 5.47
CA ILE A 100 -3.53 -8.18 5.65
C ILE A 100 -4.15 -7.95 7.04
N ILE A 101 -5.12 -8.76 7.43
CA ILE A 101 -5.73 -8.63 8.76
C ILE A 101 -4.70 -8.90 9.86
N ARG A 102 -3.90 -9.97 9.71
CA ARG A 102 -2.85 -10.33 10.68
C ARG A 102 -1.86 -9.18 10.93
N ILE A 103 -1.43 -8.46 9.89
CA ILE A 103 -0.51 -7.33 10.09
C ILE A 103 -1.20 -6.13 10.73
N MET A 104 -2.47 -5.87 10.42
CA MET A 104 -3.23 -4.81 11.09
C MET A 104 -3.46 -5.13 12.59
N ASP A 105 -3.72 -6.38 12.93
CA ASP A 105 -3.79 -6.84 14.33
C ASP A 105 -2.46 -6.65 15.07
N LYS A 106 -1.34 -6.98 14.39
CA LYS A 106 0.01 -6.78 14.95
C LYS A 106 0.33 -5.30 15.19
N TYR A 107 -0.22 -4.40 14.37
CA TYR A 107 0.03 -2.96 14.41
C TYR A 107 -1.26 -2.15 14.56
N PRO A 108 -1.96 -2.23 15.71
CA PRO A 108 -3.29 -1.63 15.89
C PRO A 108 -3.33 -0.11 15.75
N TRP A 109 -2.19 0.56 15.90
CA TRP A 109 -2.04 2.01 15.67
C TRP A 109 -2.17 2.41 14.19
N CYS A 110 -2.03 1.47 13.23
CA CYS A 110 -2.12 1.80 11.82
C CYS A 110 -3.52 2.29 11.45
N SER A 111 -3.58 3.25 10.55
CA SER A 111 -4.84 3.75 10.00
C SER A 111 -5.41 2.87 8.89
N GLY A 112 -4.68 1.88 8.42
CA GLY A 112 -5.07 0.98 7.35
C GLY A 112 -3.88 0.47 6.56
N VAL A 113 -4.13 0.09 5.31
CA VAL A 113 -3.13 -0.47 4.40
C VAL A 113 -3.00 0.36 3.11
N ASP A 114 -1.82 0.28 2.53
CA ASP A 114 -1.47 0.83 1.23
C ASP A 114 -0.98 -0.33 0.35
N ILE A 115 -1.65 -0.55 -0.78
CA ILE A 115 -1.42 -1.71 -1.65
C ILE A 115 -0.63 -1.26 -2.87
N ASP A 116 0.63 -1.67 -2.94
CA ASP A 116 1.57 -1.34 -4.01
C ASP A 116 1.92 -2.61 -4.80
N LEU A 117 0.91 -3.12 -5.53
CA LEU A 117 1.05 -4.27 -6.39
C LEU A 117 1.26 -3.84 -7.83
N GLU A 118 2.49 -3.93 -8.29
CA GLU A 118 2.89 -3.51 -9.63
C GLU A 118 2.90 -4.67 -10.64
N ARG A 119 2.94 -4.29 -11.95
CA ARG A 119 3.04 -5.21 -13.10
C ARG A 119 1.91 -6.25 -13.15
N GLY A 120 0.69 -5.78 -12.96
CA GLY A 120 -0.53 -6.62 -12.95
C GLY A 120 -0.91 -7.23 -14.30
N GLY A 121 -0.13 -6.98 -15.33
CA GLY A 121 -0.40 -7.46 -16.68
C GLY A 121 -1.25 -6.50 -17.52
N GLY A 122 -1.52 -6.89 -18.76
CA GLY A 122 -2.18 -6.05 -19.75
C GLY A 122 -3.68 -5.85 -19.52
N PHE A 123 -4.28 -5.17 -20.46
CA PHE A 123 -5.69 -4.76 -20.45
C PHE A 123 -6.68 -5.91 -20.27
N GLU A 124 -6.32 -7.10 -20.76
CA GLU A 124 -7.10 -8.33 -20.63
C GLU A 124 -7.28 -8.80 -19.19
N ASN A 125 -6.43 -8.31 -18.29
CA ASN A 125 -6.44 -8.69 -16.87
C ASN A 125 -7.18 -7.70 -15.95
N ARG A 126 -7.70 -6.61 -16.52
CA ARG A 126 -8.34 -5.52 -15.75
C ARG A 126 -9.41 -6.01 -14.79
N ASN A 127 -10.36 -6.81 -15.27
CA ASN A 127 -11.50 -7.24 -14.46
C ASN A 127 -11.05 -8.10 -13.27
N ALA A 128 -10.07 -8.96 -13.47
CA ALA A 128 -9.53 -9.78 -12.39
C ALA A 128 -8.69 -8.96 -11.39
N ALA A 129 -7.97 -7.94 -11.87
CA ALA A 129 -7.26 -6.99 -11.01
C ALA A 129 -8.23 -6.15 -10.18
N ASN A 130 -9.28 -5.61 -10.80
CA ASN A 130 -10.32 -4.85 -10.10
C ASN A 130 -11.03 -5.71 -9.05
N GLN A 131 -11.27 -6.99 -9.36
CA GLN A 131 -11.87 -7.90 -8.38
C GLN A 131 -10.93 -8.14 -7.19
N LEU A 132 -9.62 -8.31 -7.41
CA LEU A 132 -8.65 -8.43 -6.32
C LEU A 132 -8.67 -7.19 -5.42
N PHE A 133 -8.64 -5.98 -5.99
CA PHE A 133 -8.69 -4.75 -5.21
C PHE A 133 -10.01 -4.57 -4.45
N LYS A 134 -11.12 -4.97 -5.07
CA LYS A 134 -12.43 -5.01 -4.40
C LYS A 134 -12.42 -5.98 -3.22
N ASP A 135 -11.92 -7.19 -3.40
CA ASP A 135 -11.83 -8.20 -2.34
C ASP A 135 -10.98 -7.69 -1.15
N ILE A 136 -9.86 -7.01 -1.44
CA ILE A 136 -9.02 -6.36 -0.41
C ILE A 136 -9.81 -5.29 0.34
N TYR A 137 -10.47 -4.39 -0.40
CA TYR A 137 -11.27 -3.33 0.21
C TYR A 137 -12.36 -3.90 1.11
N GLU A 138 -13.17 -4.85 0.62
CA GLU A 138 -14.25 -5.48 1.37
C GLU A 138 -13.71 -6.22 2.61
N ARG A 139 -12.59 -6.94 2.47
CA ARG A 139 -11.96 -7.65 3.59
C ARG A 139 -11.54 -6.71 4.71
N VAL A 140 -10.88 -5.60 4.37
CA VAL A 140 -10.46 -4.58 5.34
C VAL A 140 -11.66 -3.89 5.97
N LYS A 141 -12.66 -3.49 5.18
CA LYS A 141 -13.85 -2.79 5.68
C LYS A 141 -14.75 -3.67 6.54
N ASN A 142 -14.81 -4.96 6.26
CA ASN A 142 -15.53 -5.94 7.10
C ASN A 142 -14.81 -6.22 8.42
N TYR A 143 -13.47 -6.12 8.44
CA TYR A 143 -12.69 -6.22 9.68
C TYR A 143 -12.85 -4.96 10.54
N ASP A 144 -12.65 -3.78 9.96
CA ASP A 144 -12.85 -2.48 10.60
C ASP A 144 -13.18 -1.41 9.56
N SER A 145 -14.42 -0.92 9.58
CA SER A 145 -14.92 0.06 8.61
C SER A 145 -14.18 1.40 8.64
N THR A 146 -13.48 1.71 9.72
CA THR A 146 -12.71 2.96 9.88
C THR A 146 -11.33 2.90 9.22
N LYS A 147 -10.79 1.69 8.96
CA LYS A 147 -9.49 1.51 8.32
C LYS A 147 -9.51 1.98 6.87
N LEU A 148 -8.41 2.61 6.47
CA LEU A 148 -8.21 3.09 5.10
C LEU A 148 -7.63 1.97 4.22
N VAL A 149 -8.03 1.99 2.96
CA VAL A 149 -7.39 1.19 1.90
C VAL A 149 -6.95 2.16 0.82
N ASN A 150 -5.66 2.30 0.64
CA ASN A 150 -5.06 3.00 -0.48
C ASN A 150 -4.52 1.98 -1.48
N ILE A 151 -4.59 2.31 -2.77
CA ILE A 151 -4.08 1.45 -3.85
C ILE A 151 -3.18 2.33 -4.73
N CYS A 152 -1.92 1.93 -4.86
CA CYS A 152 -1.00 2.56 -5.79
C CYS A 152 -1.31 2.08 -7.20
N LEU A 153 -1.63 3.02 -8.08
CA LEU A 153 -1.84 2.75 -9.49
C LEU A 153 -0.73 3.43 -10.29
N PRO A 154 -0.16 2.76 -11.31
CA PRO A 154 0.81 3.39 -12.17
C PRO A 154 0.19 4.59 -12.87
N GLY A 155 0.93 5.69 -12.90
CA GLY A 155 0.50 6.90 -13.61
C GLY A 155 0.32 6.60 -15.10
N MET A 156 -0.87 6.87 -15.63
CA MET A 156 -1.11 6.73 -17.08
C MET A 156 -0.49 7.92 -17.81
N THR A 157 0.42 7.64 -18.73
CA THR A 157 1.08 8.66 -19.55
C THR A 157 0.32 8.97 -20.86
N SER A 158 -0.73 8.21 -21.20
CA SER A 158 -1.61 8.51 -22.34
C SER A 158 -2.99 7.87 -22.20
N VAL A 159 -3.99 8.50 -22.81
CA VAL A 159 -5.39 8.03 -22.86
C VAL A 159 -5.55 6.83 -23.80
N GLU A 160 -4.65 6.63 -24.71
CA GLU A 160 -4.66 5.55 -25.68
C GLU A 160 -3.39 4.71 -25.53
N GLY A 161 -3.57 3.52 -24.98
CA GLY A 161 -2.74 2.33 -25.09
C GLY A 161 -1.29 2.48 -25.51
N SER A 162 -0.52 3.40 -24.95
CA SER A 162 0.89 3.48 -25.27
C SER A 162 1.61 2.30 -24.65
N VAL A 163 2.32 1.62 -25.51
CA VAL A 163 3.23 0.52 -25.24
C VAL A 163 4.20 0.92 -24.12
N GLY A 164 4.03 0.34 -22.94
CA GLY A 164 4.93 0.56 -21.80
C GLY A 164 4.30 1.01 -20.50
N GLY A 165 3.02 1.43 -20.50
CA GLY A 165 2.29 1.69 -19.27
C GLY A 165 1.41 0.50 -18.90
N GLU A 166 1.43 0.09 -17.65
CA GLU A 166 0.44 -0.85 -17.14
C GLU A 166 -0.93 -0.15 -17.18
N ASN A 167 -1.88 -0.72 -17.94
CA ASN A 167 -3.21 -0.13 -18.08
C ASN A 167 -4.08 -0.50 -16.88
N TRP A 168 -3.95 0.26 -15.81
CA TRP A 168 -4.90 0.21 -14.72
C TRP A 168 -6.05 1.17 -15.01
N CYS A 169 -7.23 0.66 -15.16
CA CYS A 169 -8.43 1.48 -15.16
C CYS A 169 -9.22 1.18 -13.89
N VAL A 170 -9.38 2.17 -13.09
CA VAL A 170 -10.34 2.21 -12.00
C VAL A 170 -11.75 2.34 -12.57
#